data_b3405165dcd92f103498d63255b466ee
#
_entry.id   b3405165dcd92f103498d63255b466ee
#
_cell.length_a   1.000
_cell.length_b   1.000
_cell.length_c   1.000
_cell.angle_alpha   90.00
_cell.angle_beta   90.00
_cell.angle_gamma   90.00
#
_symmetry.space_group_name_H-M   'P 1'
#
loop_
_entity.id
_entity.type
_entity.pdbx_description
1 polymer ?
#
loop_
_entity_poly.entity_id
_entity_poly.type
_entity_poly.pdbx_seq_one_letter_code
_entity_poly.pdbx_strand_id
1 'polypeptide(L)'
;ITYGTNNEFGFDYLRDNMAWAKDELVQRGHNFAIVDEVDSILVDEARTPLIISGPADQATKWYGDFAKLVLRLKKGEAGNPLKGIEETGDYDVDEKKRTVAIHESGVSKVEDWLGIDNLYESVNTPLVGYLNNAIKAKELFKKDKDYVVIDGEVMIVDEHTGRILAGRRYNEGMHQAIEAKEGVDIKDENQTLATITLQNFFRLYKRHDQNGKELPGLSGMTGTAMTEAAEFHQIYKLGVVPIPTNRPMIRKDQSDLIYRTEVAKFEAVVDDIVEKHEKGQPILVGTTSVEKSEYLSQQLSKRGVQHEVLNAKQHDREAIIVAQAGRKGAVTVATNMAGRGTDIKLGGNPDDLAEAELRQRGLDPEEHIEEWAAALPAALERAEKAVKAEFEEVKELGGLYVLGTERHESRRIDNQLRGRSGRQGDPGESRFYLSLGDDLMRLFKAQMVERVMSMANVPDDVPIENKMVTRAIASAQSQVEQQNFETRKNVLKYDEVLNRQREVIYGERRRVLEGEDLQEQIGHFMDDTIDAYVGAETAEGFAEDWDLDRLWGAFKQLYPVRVTVEELEEAAGDRAGLTAEFISESIKDDIREQYEAREAQLGSEIMRELERRVVLSVLDRKWREHLYEMDYLQEGI
;
A
#
# COMPACT_ATOMS: atom_id res chain seq x y z
N ILE A 1 -10.09 6.85 24.94
CA ILE A 1 -9.42 7.32 23.72
C ILE A 1 -8.26 6.38 23.46
N THR A 2 -8.15 5.89 22.23
CA THR A 2 -7.05 5.05 21.78
C THR A 2 -6.41 5.76 20.58
N TYR A 3 -5.09 5.77 20.49
CA TYR A 3 -4.35 6.35 19.37
C TYR A 3 -3.22 5.43 18.93
N GLY A 4 -2.84 5.52 17.69
CA GLY A 4 -1.81 4.70 17.06
C GLY A 4 -1.72 5.00 15.57
N THR A 5 -0.98 4.20 14.84
CA THR A 5 -0.85 4.35 13.39
C THR A 5 -2.07 3.77 12.66
N ASN A 6 -2.44 4.40 11.54
CA ASN A 6 -3.56 3.97 10.68
C ASN A 6 -3.43 2.50 10.24
N ASN A 7 -2.23 2.09 9.85
CA ASN A 7 -1.98 0.73 9.37
C ASN A 7 -2.23 -0.31 10.48
N GLU A 8 -1.74 -0.06 11.71
CA GLU A 8 -1.93 -0.99 12.82
C GLU A 8 -3.41 -1.14 13.19
N PHE A 9 -4.18 -0.06 13.18
CA PHE A 9 -5.62 -0.16 13.37
C PHE A 9 -6.31 -0.98 12.27
N GLY A 10 -5.91 -0.78 11.02
CA GLY A 10 -6.45 -1.57 9.91
C GLY A 10 -6.04 -3.05 9.98
N PHE A 11 -4.80 -3.34 10.34
CA PHE A 11 -4.35 -4.72 10.56
C PHE A 11 -5.00 -5.36 11.77
N ASP A 12 -5.23 -4.63 12.85
CA ASP A 12 -5.99 -5.15 14.00
C ASP A 12 -7.42 -5.50 13.61
N TYR A 13 -8.07 -4.68 12.78
CA TYR A 13 -9.38 -5.01 12.22
C TYR A 13 -9.35 -6.33 11.43
N LEU A 14 -8.36 -6.52 10.57
CA LEU A 14 -8.22 -7.75 9.80
C LEU A 14 -7.93 -8.95 10.72
N ARG A 15 -7.04 -8.79 11.71
CA ARG A 15 -6.72 -9.85 12.69
C ARG A 15 -7.93 -10.22 13.53
N ASP A 16 -8.72 -9.26 13.98
CA ASP A 16 -9.96 -9.49 14.73
C ASP A 16 -10.96 -10.36 13.93
N ASN A 17 -11.00 -10.16 12.61
CA ASN A 17 -11.85 -10.96 11.72
C ASN A 17 -11.21 -12.30 11.30
N MET A 18 -10.06 -12.65 11.88
CA MET A 18 -9.41 -13.96 11.77
C MET A 18 -9.31 -14.66 13.14
N ALA A 19 -9.73 -14.03 14.24
CA ALA A 19 -9.65 -14.56 15.59
C ALA A 19 -10.54 -15.79 15.79
N TRP A 20 -10.12 -16.71 16.65
CA TRP A 20 -10.83 -17.95 16.95
C TRP A 20 -11.63 -17.89 18.25
N ALA A 21 -11.35 -16.90 19.09
CA ALA A 21 -12.03 -16.69 20.36
C ALA A 21 -12.34 -15.20 20.57
N LYS A 22 -13.41 -14.93 21.32
CA LYS A 22 -13.87 -13.54 21.58
C LYS A 22 -12.86 -12.72 22.39
N ASP A 23 -12.10 -13.34 23.25
CA ASP A 23 -11.08 -12.71 24.09
C ASP A 23 -9.80 -12.33 23.33
N GLU A 24 -9.62 -12.85 22.12
CA GLU A 24 -8.54 -12.44 21.21
C GLU A 24 -8.83 -11.09 20.52
N LEU A 25 -10.07 -10.62 20.55
CA LEU A 25 -10.49 -9.37 19.88
C LEU A 25 -9.92 -8.16 20.61
N VAL A 26 -9.27 -7.27 19.85
CA VAL A 26 -8.63 -6.07 20.40
C VAL A 26 -9.42 -4.78 20.12
N GLN A 27 -10.25 -4.76 19.07
CA GLN A 27 -11.07 -3.59 18.72
C GLN A 27 -12.47 -3.72 19.32
N ARG A 28 -12.98 -2.62 19.87
CA ARG A 28 -14.32 -2.55 20.47
C ARG A 28 -15.40 -2.26 19.44
N GLY A 29 -15.32 -1.13 18.78
CA GLY A 29 -16.28 -0.70 17.77
C GLY A 29 -15.78 0.56 17.05
N HIS A 30 -16.35 0.85 15.89
CA HIS A 30 -15.93 1.92 15.01
C HIS A 30 -16.89 3.12 15.13
N ASN A 31 -16.86 3.83 16.28
CA ASN A 31 -17.77 4.93 16.53
C ASN A 31 -17.31 6.24 15.90
N PHE A 32 -16.08 6.67 16.21
CA PHE A 32 -15.52 7.91 15.71
C PHE A 32 -14.00 7.84 15.60
N ALA A 33 -13.46 8.36 14.50
CA ALA A 33 -12.03 8.49 14.29
C ALA A 33 -11.63 9.93 13.96
N ILE A 34 -10.50 10.35 14.50
CA ILE A 34 -9.83 11.59 14.13
C ILE A 34 -8.50 11.20 13.49
N VAL A 35 -8.29 11.60 12.24
CA VAL A 35 -7.12 11.26 11.44
C VAL A 35 -6.24 12.49 11.31
N ASP A 36 -5.05 12.44 11.91
CA ASP A 36 -4.04 13.46 11.69
C ASP A 36 -3.32 13.22 10.36
N GLU A 37 -2.91 14.32 9.71
CA GLU A 37 -2.35 14.25 8.35
C GLU A 37 -3.25 13.47 7.39
N VAL A 38 -4.53 13.78 7.43
CA VAL A 38 -5.61 13.03 6.77
C VAL A 38 -5.44 12.90 5.27
N ASP A 39 -4.84 13.85 4.60
CA ASP A 39 -4.54 13.82 3.17
C ASP A 39 -3.45 12.79 2.82
N SER A 40 -2.47 12.60 3.69
CA SER A 40 -1.49 11.54 3.53
C SER A 40 -2.12 10.16 3.58
N ILE A 41 -2.95 9.95 4.59
CA ILE A 41 -3.53 8.64 4.88
C ILE A 41 -4.66 8.31 3.89
N LEU A 42 -5.61 9.22 3.69
CA LEU A 42 -6.81 8.97 2.90
C LEU A 42 -6.66 9.26 1.40
N VAL A 43 -5.56 9.89 0.99
CA VAL A 43 -5.26 10.16 -0.42
C VAL A 43 -3.98 9.44 -0.84
N ASP A 44 -2.83 9.78 -0.27
CA ASP A 44 -1.55 9.24 -0.74
C ASP A 44 -1.39 7.75 -0.47
N GLU A 45 -1.62 7.31 0.76
CA GLU A 45 -1.51 5.91 1.15
C GLU A 45 -2.70 5.05 0.68
N ALA A 46 -3.81 5.68 0.32
CA ALA A 46 -5.04 5.00 -0.10
C ALA A 46 -5.00 4.41 -1.53
N ARG A 47 -3.81 4.19 -2.08
CA ARG A 47 -3.59 3.52 -3.37
C ARG A 47 -3.48 2.02 -3.25
N THR A 48 -3.04 1.53 -2.11
CA THR A 48 -2.82 0.10 -1.86
C THR A 48 -3.66 -0.36 -0.68
N PRO A 49 -4.27 -1.56 -0.77
CA PRO A 49 -4.99 -2.14 0.35
C PRO A 49 -4.03 -2.60 1.45
N LEU A 50 -4.57 -2.75 2.66
CA LEU A 50 -3.92 -3.50 3.73
C LEU A 50 -4.17 -4.98 3.48
N ILE A 51 -3.11 -5.79 3.54
CA ILE A 51 -3.18 -7.22 3.23
C ILE A 51 -2.47 -8.00 4.31
N ILE A 52 -3.12 -9.04 4.82
CA ILE A 52 -2.48 -10.09 5.61
C ILE A 52 -2.30 -11.28 4.69
N SER A 53 -1.06 -11.75 4.57
CA SER A 53 -0.69 -12.88 3.73
C SER A 53 -0.17 -14.04 4.56
N GLY A 54 -0.33 -15.23 4.04
CA GLY A 54 0.26 -16.47 4.57
C GLY A 54 0.92 -17.29 3.47
N PRO A 55 1.74 -18.28 3.82
CA PRO A 55 2.45 -19.10 2.83
C PRO A 55 1.48 -19.84 1.92
N ALA A 56 1.81 -19.85 0.62
CA ALA A 56 1.12 -20.64 -0.40
C ALA A 56 2.10 -21.70 -0.94
N ASP A 57 1.59 -22.86 -1.28
CA ASP A 57 2.37 -23.98 -1.84
C ASP A 57 2.66 -23.76 -3.34
N GLN A 58 3.64 -22.88 -3.70
CA GLN A 58 4.01 -22.71 -5.11
C GLN A 58 5.52 -22.61 -5.35
N ALA A 59 5.91 -23.01 -6.59
CA ALA A 59 7.29 -23.21 -6.98
C ALA A 59 8.05 -21.89 -7.26
N THR A 60 9.05 -21.58 -6.47
CA THR A 60 9.99 -20.44 -6.62
C THR A 60 10.86 -20.53 -7.89
N LYS A 61 10.98 -21.72 -8.49
CA LYS A 61 11.83 -21.98 -9.66
C LYS A 61 11.54 -21.06 -10.86
N TRP A 62 10.27 -20.86 -11.18
CA TRP A 62 9.86 -20.09 -12.34
C TRP A 62 10.30 -18.62 -12.30
N TYR A 63 10.32 -17.99 -11.12
CA TYR A 63 10.78 -16.61 -10.99
C TYR A 63 12.23 -16.44 -11.43
N GLY A 64 13.12 -17.35 -11.01
CA GLY A 64 14.53 -17.35 -11.41
C GLY A 64 14.75 -17.60 -12.88
N ASP A 65 13.97 -18.52 -13.46
CA ASP A 65 14.08 -18.87 -14.87
C ASP A 65 13.59 -17.72 -15.77
N PHE A 66 12.45 -17.11 -15.45
CA PHE A 66 11.93 -15.96 -16.20
C PHE A 66 12.77 -14.68 -16.01
N ALA A 67 13.39 -14.46 -14.84
CA ALA A 67 14.31 -13.35 -14.65
C ALA A 67 15.51 -13.43 -15.61
N LYS A 68 16.03 -14.65 -15.90
CA LYS A 68 17.10 -14.87 -16.87
C LYS A 68 16.60 -14.73 -18.31
N LEU A 69 15.40 -15.23 -18.59
CA LEU A 69 14.80 -15.17 -19.92
C LEU A 69 14.58 -13.74 -20.40
N VAL A 70 14.01 -12.88 -19.55
CA VAL A 70 13.68 -11.49 -19.95
C VAL A 70 14.92 -10.65 -20.26
N LEU A 71 16.11 -11.04 -19.81
CA LEU A 71 17.36 -10.39 -20.22
C LEU A 71 17.68 -10.59 -21.70
N ARG A 72 17.16 -11.64 -22.33
CA ARG A 72 17.33 -11.94 -23.75
C ARG A 72 16.27 -11.27 -24.64
N LEU A 73 15.17 -10.80 -24.04
CA LEU A 73 14.12 -10.10 -24.75
C LEU A 73 14.48 -8.61 -24.92
N LYS A 74 14.11 -8.06 -26.07
CA LYS A 74 14.40 -6.66 -26.44
C LYS A 74 13.15 -5.81 -26.27
N LYS A 75 13.29 -4.70 -25.55
CA LYS A 75 12.26 -3.66 -25.49
C LYS A 75 12.10 -3.02 -26.87
N GLY A 76 10.86 -2.79 -27.26
CA GLY A 76 10.47 -2.11 -28.47
C GLY A 76 9.36 -1.09 -28.22
N GLU A 77 8.61 -0.77 -29.25
CA GLU A 77 7.52 0.19 -29.21
C GLU A 77 6.21 -0.46 -29.69
N ALA A 78 5.10 -0.05 -29.09
CA ALA A 78 3.77 -0.52 -29.47
C ALA A 78 3.44 -0.12 -30.92
N GLY A 79 2.89 -1.04 -31.69
CA GLY A 79 2.36 -0.78 -33.01
C GLY A 79 1.10 0.11 -32.95
N ASN A 80 0.81 0.78 -34.05
CA ASN A 80 -0.45 1.48 -34.23
C ASN A 80 -1.02 1.18 -35.61
N PRO A 81 -1.89 0.16 -35.74
CA PRO A 81 -2.45 -0.26 -37.04
C PRO A 81 -3.19 0.87 -37.77
N LEU A 82 -3.83 1.80 -37.03
CA LEU A 82 -4.54 2.95 -37.62
C LEU A 82 -3.60 3.97 -38.26
N LYS A 83 -2.33 3.97 -37.88
CA LYS A 83 -1.29 4.85 -38.41
C LYS A 83 -0.28 4.12 -39.30
N GLY A 84 -0.48 2.80 -39.55
CA GLY A 84 0.45 1.99 -40.33
C GLY A 84 1.82 1.81 -39.63
N ILE A 85 1.86 1.93 -38.30
CA ILE A 85 3.08 1.73 -37.52
C ILE A 85 3.09 0.28 -37.03
N GLU A 86 4.11 -0.46 -37.41
CA GLU A 86 4.34 -1.83 -36.94
C GLU A 86 4.98 -1.83 -35.55
N GLU A 87 4.63 -2.82 -34.71
CA GLU A 87 5.29 -3.05 -33.43
C GLU A 87 6.76 -3.44 -33.63
N THR A 88 7.62 -3.04 -32.70
CA THR A 88 9.04 -3.38 -32.73
C THR A 88 9.46 -4.04 -31.44
N GLY A 89 10.54 -4.86 -31.49
CA GLY A 89 11.04 -5.56 -30.30
C GLY A 89 10.14 -6.70 -29.84
N ASP A 90 10.42 -7.22 -28.65
CA ASP A 90 9.75 -8.39 -28.08
C ASP A 90 8.62 -8.01 -27.11
N TYR A 91 8.64 -6.80 -26.59
CA TYR A 91 7.63 -6.24 -25.69
C TYR A 91 7.70 -4.71 -25.69
N ASP A 92 6.63 -4.07 -25.32
CA ASP A 92 6.58 -2.64 -25.01
C ASP A 92 6.21 -2.37 -23.54
N VAL A 93 6.46 -1.15 -23.09
CA VAL A 93 6.23 -0.70 -21.72
C VAL A 93 5.52 0.64 -21.71
N ASP A 94 4.35 0.70 -21.10
CA ASP A 94 3.66 1.95 -20.78
C ASP A 94 4.00 2.37 -19.34
N GLU A 95 4.99 3.24 -19.18
CA GLU A 95 5.42 3.71 -17.86
C GLU A 95 4.34 4.50 -17.13
N LYS A 96 3.41 5.17 -17.85
CA LYS A 96 2.31 5.93 -17.24
C LYS A 96 1.27 5.04 -16.60
N LYS A 97 0.93 3.98 -17.31
CA LYS A 97 -0.05 2.97 -16.83
C LYS A 97 0.60 1.88 -15.98
N ARG A 98 1.93 1.83 -15.95
CA ARG A 98 2.73 0.76 -15.32
C ARG A 98 2.36 -0.63 -15.87
N THR A 99 2.15 -0.72 -17.17
CA THR A 99 1.82 -1.96 -17.87
C THR A 99 2.88 -2.35 -18.88
N VAL A 100 2.92 -3.64 -19.20
CA VAL A 100 3.77 -4.21 -20.25
C VAL A 100 2.91 -5.02 -21.20
N ALA A 101 3.25 -5.03 -22.48
CA ALA A 101 2.62 -5.86 -23.49
C ALA A 101 3.70 -6.67 -24.22
N ILE A 102 3.45 -7.96 -24.40
CA ILE A 102 4.37 -8.88 -25.06
C ILE A 102 3.97 -8.96 -26.52
N HIS A 103 4.93 -8.77 -27.43
CA HIS A 103 4.72 -8.85 -28.85
C HIS A 103 4.86 -10.29 -29.35
N GLU A 104 4.39 -10.55 -30.57
CA GLU A 104 4.41 -11.89 -31.18
C GLU A 104 5.83 -12.48 -31.24
N SER A 105 6.83 -11.65 -31.55
CA SER A 105 8.24 -12.08 -31.53
C SER A 105 8.72 -12.52 -30.15
N GLY A 106 8.25 -11.84 -29.09
CA GLY A 106 8.53 -12.18 -27.69
C GLY A 106 7.87 -13.49 -27.28
N VAL A 107 6.60 -13.67 -27.65
CA VAL A 107 5.84 -14.91 -27.41
C VAL A 107 6.57 -16.10 -28.04
N SER A 108 6.95 -16.01 -29.32
CA SER A 108 7.66 -17.09 -30.02
C SER A 108 8.97 -17.47 -29.34
N LYS A 109 9.77 -16.48 -28.88
CA LYS A 109 11.02 -16.75 -28.16
C LYS A 109 10.80 -17.44 -26.81
N VAL A 110 9.72 -17.09 -26.11
CA VAL A 110 9.38 -17.70 -24.83
C VAL A 110 8.90 -19.15 -25.05
N GLU A 111 8.07 -19.39 -26.04
CA GLU A 111 7.60 -20.72 -26.41
C GLU A 111 8.75 -21.64 -26.81
N ASP A 112 9.67 -21.17 -27.66
CA ASP A 112 10.89 -21.90 -28.02
C ASP A 112 11.75 -22.23 -26.81
N TRP A 113 11.93 -21.28 -25.90
CA TRP A 113 12.74 -21.47 -24.70
C TRP A 113 12.13 -22.44 -23.71
N LEU A 114 10.80 -22.43 -23.56
CA LEU A 114 10.06 -23.33 -22.67
C LEU A 114 9.79 -24.69 -23.31
N GLY A 115 9.90 -24.82 -24.63
CA GLY A 115 9.57 -26.02 -25.37
C GLY A 115 8.07 -26.32 -25.39
N ILE A 116 7.24 -25.28 -25.46
CA ILE A 116 5.78 -25.36 -25.52
C ILE A 116 5.25 -24.82 -26.86
N ASP A 117 4.11 -25.31 -27.30
CA ASP A 117 3.54 -24.93 -28.60
C ASP A 117 2.71 -23.64 -28.52
N ASN A 118 2.08 -23.36 -27.38
CA ASN A 118 1.24 -22.18 -27.19
C ASN A 118 1.27 -21.68 -25.75
N LEU A 119 1.81 -20.48 -25.56
CA LEU A 119 1.91 -19.81 -24.25
C LEU A 119 0.53 -19.49 -23.63
N TYR A 120 -0.47 -19.25 -24.47
CA TYR A 120 -1.83 -18.86 -24.04
C TYR A 120 -2.80 -20.03 -23.87
N GLU A 121 -2.35 -21.27 -23.98
CA GLU A 121 -3.16 -22.40 -23.55
C GLU A 121 -3.47 -22.34 -22.05
N SER A 122 -4.64 -22.84 -21.66
CA SER A 122 -5.10 -22.77 -20.27
C SER A 122 -4.13 -23.40 -19.27
N VAL A 123 -3.43 -24.45 -19.65
CA VAL A 123 -2.40 -25.11 -18.84
C VAL A 123 -1.14 -24.24 -18.64
N ASN A 124 -0.86 -23.34 -19.59
CA ASN A 124 0.31 -22.46 -19.59
C ASN A 124 0.00 -21.05 -19.06
N THR A 125 -1.27 -20.73 -18.78
CA THR A 125 -1.71 -19.41 -18.29
C THR A 125 -0.88 -18.88 -17.11
N PRO A 126 -0.50 -19.68 -16.11
CA PRO A 126 0.36 -19.19 -15.01
C PRO A 126 1.72 -18.67 -15.48
N LEU A 127 2.27 -19.22 -16.58
CA LEU A 127 3.57 -18.80 -17.13
C LEU A 127 3.54 -17.38 -17.68
N VAL A 128 2.38 -16.95 -18.20
CA VAL A 128 2.18 -15.56 -18.66
C VAL A 128 2.33 -14.58 -17.49
N GLY A 129 1.81 -14.92 -16.32
CA GLY A 129 1.96 -14.13 -15.11
C GLY A 129 3.43 -13.96 -14.69
N TYR A 130 4.20 -15.04 -14.65
CA TYR A 130 5.63 -15.00 -14.37
C TYR A 130 6.42 -14.16 -15.38
N LEU A 131 6.10 -14.29 -16.67
CA LEU A 131 6.73 -13.50 -17.73
C LEU A 131 6.43 -12.01 -17.58
N ASN A 132 5.17 -11.64 -17.39
CA ASN A 132 4.75 -10.26 -17.19
C ASN A 132 5.43 -9.64 -15.96
N ASN A 133 5.46 -10.35 -14.85
CA ASN A 133 6.10 -9.88 -13.63
C ASN A 133 7.62 -9.70 -13.81
N ALA A 134 8.28 -10.60 -14.52
CA ALA A 134 9.70 -10.49 -14.82
C ALA A 134 10.01 -9.26 -15.68
N ILE A 135 9.20 -8.95 -16.70
CA ILE A 135 9.36 -7.75 -17.53
C ILE A 135 9.06 -6.50 -16.71
N LYS A 136 7.99 -6.47 -15.93
CA LYS A 136 7.66 -5.35 -15.03
C LYS A 136 8.79 -5.10 -14.02
N ALA A 137 9.32 -6.14 -13.39
CA ALA A 137 10.45 -6.03 -12.46
C ALA A 137 11.68 -5.40 -13.12
N LYS A 138 11.98 -5.79 -14.37
CA LYS A 138 13.09 -5.26 -15.15
C LYS A 138 12.91 -3.78 -15.49
N GLU A 139 11.73 -3.39 -15.96
CA GLU A 139 11.49 -2.11 -16.62
C GLU A 139 10.84 -1.04 -15.71
N LEU A 140 9.93 -1.46 -14.83
CA LEU A 140 9.07 -0.55 -14.06
C LEU A 140 9.46 -0.43 -12.59
N PHE A 141 10.24 -1.37 -12.06
CA PHE A 141 10.69 -1.34 -10.67
C PHE A 141 12.20 -1.12 -10.62
N LYS A 142 12.61 0.05 -10.13
CA LYS A 142 14.00 0.49 -10.12
C LYS A 142 14.59 0.42 -8.72
N LYS A 143 15.76 -0.19 -8.61
CA LYS A 143 16.54 -0.19 -7.38
C LYS A 143 16.87 1.24 -6.96
N ASP A 144 16.90 1.48 -5.66
CA ASP A 144 17.16 2.77 -5.02
C ASP A 144 16.12 3.87 -5.32
N LYS A 145 15.00 3.48 -5.99
CA LYS A 145 13.82 4.32 -6.17
C LYS A 145 12.57 3.65 -5.60
N ASP A 146 12.18 2.52 -6.15
CA ASP A 146 10.97 1.79 -5.74
C ASP A 146 11.27 0.80 -4.60
N TYR A 147 12.50 0.33 -4.50
CA TYR A 147 12.97 -0.59 -3.46
C TYR A 147 14.48 -0.43 -3.22
N VAL A 148 14.94 -0.92 -2.08
CA VAL A 148 16.35 -1.07 -1.74
C VAL A 148 16.65 -2.52 -1.42
N VAL A 149 17.93 -2.92 -1.50
CA VAL A 149 18.40 -4.24 -1.08
C VAL A 149 19.29 -4.05 0.15
N ILE A 150 18.87 -4.61 1.28
CA ILE A 150 19.56 -4.52 2.56
C ILE A 150 19.66 -5.93 3.13
N ASP A 151 20.86 -6.36 3.53
CA ASP A 151 21.14 -7.66 4.13
C ASP A 151 20.63 -8.86 3.28
N GLY A 152 20.66 -8.71 1.95
CA GLY A 152 20.19 -9.75 1.02
C GLY A 152 18.66 -9.82 0.88
N GLU A 153 17.94 -8.84 1.40
CA GLU A 153 16.49 -8.75 1.27
C GLU A 153 16.05 -7.52 0.47
N VAL A 154 15.02 -7.68 -0.36
CA VAL A 154 14.35 -6.58 -1.06
C VAL A 154 13.37 -5.91 -0.10
N MET A 155 13.56 -4.61 0.12
CA MET A 155 12.71 -3.78 0.95
C MET A 155 12.03 -2.71 0.11
N ILE A 156 10.71 -2.58 0.24
CA ILE A 156 9.93 -1.55 -0.48
C ILE A 156 10.24 -0.18 0.09
N VAL A 157 10.43 0.79 -0.79
CA VAL A 157 10.50 2.22 -0.43
C VAL A 157 9.16 2.85 -0.76
N ASP A 158 8.56 3.49 0.22
CA ASP A 158 7.33 4.25 0.04
C ASP A 158 7.61 5.48 -0.85
N GLU A 159 6.89 5.57 -1.95
CA GLU A 159 7.05 6.63 -2.96
C GLU A 159 6.79 8.03 -2.37
N HIS A 160 5.91 8.14 -1.38
CA HIS A 160 5.48 9.40 -0.79
C HIS A 160 6.34 9.84 0.39
N THR A 161 6.74 8.89 1.23
CA THR A 161 7.50 9.20 2.45
C THR A 161 8.99 8.96 2.30
N GLY A 162 9.41 8.18 1.30
CA GLY A 162 10.80 7.75 1.13
C GLY A 162 11.29 6.78 2.22
N ARG A 163 10.37 6.22 3.01
CA ARG A 163 10.67 5.29 4.10
C ARG A 163 10.61 3.84 3.65
N ILE A 164 11.39 3.00 4.29
CA ILE A 164 11.27 1.56 4.12
C ILE A 164 9.97 1.08 4.77
N LEU A 165 9.19 0.34 4.00
CA LEU A 165 7.98 -0.33 4.47
C LEU A 165 8.36 -1.72 4.99
N ALA A 166 8.80 -1.77 6.26
CA ALA A 166 9.24 -3.01 6.89
C ALA A 166 8.11 -4.06 6.91
N GLY A 167 8.44 -5.29 6.53
CA GLY A 167 7.50 -6.41 6.51
C GLY A 167 6.48 -6.38 5.37
N ARG A 168 6.47 -5.35 4.53
CA ARG A 168 5.62 -5.30 3.33
C ARG A 168 6.31 -5.92 2.13
N ARG A 169 5.50 -6.56 1.30
CA ARG A 169 5.94 -7.16 0.04
C ARG A 169 4.99 -6.71 -1.07
N TYR A 170 5.49 -6.62 -2.29
CA TYR A 170 4.64 -6.46 -3.47
C TYR A 170 3.83 -7.74 -3.67
N ASN A 171 2.59 -7.60 -4.10
CA ASN A 171 1.66 -8.71 -4.31
C ASN A 171 1.88 -9.40 -5.65
N GLU A 172 1.13 -10.48 -5.88
CA GLU A 172 0.97 -11.13 -7.19
C GLU A 172 2.30 -11.61 -7.79
N GLY A 173 3.21 -12.07 -6.94
CA GLY A 173 4.52 -12.55 -7.39
C GLY A 173 5.50 -11.45 -7.79
N MET A 174 5.12 -10.18 -7.72
CA MET A 174 6.00 -9.08 -8.12
C MET A 174 7.24 -8.99 -7.22
N HIS A 175 7.09 -9.19 -5.91
CA HIS A 175 8.21 -9.15 -4.99
C HIS A 175 9.23 -10.25 -5.30
N GLN A 176 8.75 -11.46 -5.57
CA GLN A 176 9.58 -12.59 -5.98
C GLN A 176 10.28 -12.34 -7.32
N ALA A 177 9.59 -11.69 -8.26
CA ALA A 177 10.19 -11.30 -9.53
C ALA A 177 11.35 -10.28 -9.34
N ILE A 178 11.21 -9.36 -8.40
CA ILE A 178 12.26 -8.40 -8.02
C ILE A 178 13.40 -9.12 -7.29
N GLU A 179 13.10 -10.02 -6.36
CA GLU A 179 14.09 -10.86 -5.68
C GLU A 179 14.93 -11.66 -6.70
N ALA A 180 14.26 -12.27 -7.68
CA ALA A 180 14.92 -12.99 -8.78
C ALA A 180 15.78 -12.06 -9.65
N LYS A 181 15.30 -10.86 -9.96
CA LYS A 181 16.05 -9.84 -10.71
C LYS A 181 17.33 -9.45 -9.99
N GLU A 182 17.26 -9.25 -8.67
CA GLU A 182 18.41 -8.83 -7.85
C GLU A 182 19.34 -9.99 -7.45
N GLY A 183 18.93 -11.24 -7.74
CA GLY A 183 19.72 -12.43 -7.42
C GLY A 183 19.82 -12.73 -5.92
N VAL A 184 18.85 -12.26 -5.14
CA VAL A 184 18.70 -12.58 -3.72
C VAL A 184 17.79 -13.82 -3.56
N ASP A 185 17.73 -14.37 -2.34
CA ASP A 185 16.88 -15.52 -2.06
C ASP A 185 15.40 -15.17 -2.32
N ILE A 186 14.75 -16.01 -3.14
CA ILE A 186 13.33 -15.87 -3.47
C ILE A 186 12.53 -16.54 -2.37
N LYS A 187 11.77 -15.73 -1.61
CA LYS A 187 10.89 -16.24 -0.55
C LYS A 187 9.60 -16.79 -1.17
N ASP A 188 8.98 -17.75 -0.48
CA ASP A 188 7.74 -18.37 -0.92
C ASP A 188 6.66 -17.32 -1.26
N GLU A 189 5.83 -17.65 -2.24
CA GLU A 189 4.67 -16.84 -2.58
C GLU A 189 3.67 -16.87 -1.42
N ASN A 190 3.09 -15.72 -1.13
CA ASN A 190 2.10 -15.60 -0.08
C ASN A 190 0.69 -15.53 -0.68
N GLN A 191 -0.23 -16.29 -0.08
CA GLN A 191 -1.65 -16.20 -0.37
C GLN A 191 -2.30 -15.11 0.49
N THR A 192 -3.18 -14.29 -0.09
CA THR A 192 -3.98 -13.31 0.65
C THR A 192 -4.94 -14.03 1.61
N LEU A 193 -4.81 -13.73 2.91
CA LEU A 193 -5.69 -14.24 3.95
C LEU A 193 -6.81 -13.26 4.30
N ALA A 194 -6.51 -11.98 4.30
CA ALA A 194 -7.45 -10.90 4.57
C ALA A 194 -6.96 -9.60 3.92
N THR A 195 -7.88 -8.80 3.43
CA THR A 195 -7.57 -7.52 2.79
C THR A 195 -8.67 -6.51 3.02
N ILE A 196 -8.28 -5.24 3.10
CA ILE A 196 -9.21 -4.10 3.10
C ILE A 196 -8.48 -2.85 2.59
N THR A 197 -9.15 -2.02 1.80
CA THR A 197 -8.62 -0.70 1.46
C THR A 197 -8.72 0.26 2.66
N LEU A 198 -7.80 1.24 2.74
CA LEU A 198 -7.89 2.28 3.76
C LEU A 198 -9.21 3.05 3.66
N GLN A 199 -9.72 3.29 2.45
CA GLN A 199 -11.01 3.94 2.23
C GLN A 199 -12.14 3.18 2.93
N ASN A 200 -12.25 1.88 2.70
CA ASN A 200 -13.29 1.06 3.28
C ASN A 200 -13.10 0.86 4.78
N PHE A 201 -11.84 0.75 5.25
CA PHE A 201 -11.57 0.70 6.69
C PHE A 201 -12.09 1.96 7.42
N PHE A 202 -11.74 3.15 6.96
CA PHE A 202 -12.21 4.39 7.60
C PHE A 202 -13.70 4.65 7.41
N ARG A 203 -14.34 4.08 6.39
CA ARG A 203 -15.79 4.11 6.19
C ARG A 203 -16.57 3.21 7.18
N LEU A 204 -15.89 2.35 7.93
CA LEU A 204 -16.50 1.61 9.05
C LEU A 204 -16.92 2.54 10.18
N TYR A 205 -16.25 3.68 10.35
CA TYR A 205 -16.59 4.67 11.38
C TYR A 205 -17.83 5.44 10.98
N LYS A 206 -18.94 5.12 11.63
CA LYS A 206 -20.27 5.65 11.35
C LYS A 206 -20.94 6.13 12.61
N ARG A 207 -21.72 7.19 12.48
CA ARG A 207 -22.61 7.70 13.53
C ARG A 207 -23.99 7.95 12.96
N HIS A 208 -24.99 8.07 13.81
CA HIS A 208 -26.33 8.39 13.41
C HIS A 208 -26.73 9.76 13.98
N ASP A 209 -27.43 10.56 13.21
CA ASP A 209 -28.02 11.80 13.69
C ASP A 209 -29.30 11.53 14.52
N GLN A 210 -29.91 12.60 15.02
CA GLN A 210 -31.12 12.51 15.84
C GLN A 210 -32.31 11.86 15.10
N ASN A 211 -32.27 11.81 13.78
CA ASN A 211 -33.30 11.23 12.92
C ASN A 211 -32.95 9.80 12.45
N GLY A 212 -31.87 9.23 12.95
CA GLY A 212 -31.40 7.91 12.56
C GLY A 212 -30.67 7.86 11.22
N LYS A 213 -30.36 9.02 10.60
CA LYS A 213 -29.59 9.07 9.35
C LYS A 213 -28.14 8.79 9.62
N GLU A 214 -27.58 7.87 8.85
CA GLU A 214 -26.15 7.56 8.90
C GLU A 214 -25.29 8.74 8.42
N LEU A 215 -24.29 9.09 9.20
CA LEU A 215 -23.28 10.12 8.93
C LEU A 215 -21.89 9.54 9.14
N PRO A 216 -20.86 10.08 8.46
CA PRO A 216 -19.48 9.69 8.75
C PRO A 216 -19.12 9.92 10.22
N GLY A 217 -18.55 8.91 10.87
CA GLY A 217 -17.92 9.00 12.19
C GLY A 217 -16.44 9.35 12.07
N LEU A 218 -16.08 10.20 11.12
CA LEU A 218 -14.72 10.50 10.72
C LEU A 218 -14.49 11.99 10.64
N SER A 219 -13.35 12.44 11.13
CA SER A 219 -12.80 13.78 10.90
C SER A 219 -11.29 13.70 10.71
N GLY A 220 -10.70 14.76 10.20
CA GLY A 220 -9.26 14.80 9.98
C GLY A 220 -8.70 16.21 10.03
N MET A 221 -7.40 16.29 10.11
CA MET A 221 -6.64 17.55 10.15
C MET A 221 -5.44 17.45 9.21
N THR A 222 -5.16 18.56 8.54
CA THR A 222 -3.94 18.71 7.73
C THR A 222 -3.75 20.18 7.34
N GLY A 223 -2.54 20.55 6.99
CA GLY A 223 -2.24 21.87 6.42
C GLY A 223 -2.54 21.99 4.92
N THR A 224 -2.92 20.94 4.22
CA THR A 224 -2.90 20.87 2.75
C THR A 224 -4.11 20.17 2.11
N ALA A 225 -5.29 20.14 2.75
CA ALA A 225 -6.45 19.40 2.25
C ALA A 225 -7.23 20.07 1.11
N MET A 226 -7.14 21.39 0.94
CA MET A 226 -8.02 22.13 0.01
C MET A 226 -7.93 21.69 -1.44
N THR A 227 -6.76 21.27 -1.90
CA THR A 227 -6.57 20.77 -3.28
C THR A 227 -7.36 19.49 -3.54
N GLU A 228 -7.62 18.70 -2.52
CA GLU A 228 -8.28 17.40 -2.57
C GLU A 228 -9.73 17.42 -1.99
N ALA A 229 -10.30 18.62 -1.81
CA ALA A 229 -11.63 18.78 -1.22
C ALA A 229 -12.72 17.98 -1.96
N ALA A 230 -12.63 17.90 -3.28
CA ALA A 230 -13.57 17.14 -4.11
C ALA A 230 -13.48 15.62 -3.82
N GLU A 231 -12.28 15.08 -3.64
CA GLU A 231 -12.05 13.68 -3.31
C GLU A 231 -12.57 13.34 -1.90
N PHE A 232 -12.27 14.18 -0.91
CA PHE A 232 -12.81 14.01 0.45
C PHE A 232 -14.35 14.01 0.46
N HIS A 233 -14.96 14.88 -0.32
CA HIS A 233 -16.43 14.90 -0.43
C HIS A 233 -16.98 13.67 -1.16
N GLN A 234 -16.38 13.28 -2.27
CA GLN A 234 -16.90 12.19 -3.11
C GLN A 234 -16.76 10.83 -2.43
N ILE A 235 -15.59 10.54 -1.83
CA ILE A 235 -15.29 9.21 -1.25
C ILE A 235 -15.75 9.11 0.19
N TYR A 236 -15.43 10.10 1.02
CA TYR A 236 -15.63 10.03 2.47
C TYR A 236 -16.83 10.84 2.97
N LYS A 237 -17.49 11.61 2.09
CA LYS A 237 -18.58 12.53 2.44
C LYS A 237 -18.17 13.59 3.46
N LEU A 238 -16.91 14.00 3.43
CA LEU A 238 -16.33 15.02 4.31
C LEU A 238 -16.22 16.36 3.58
N GLY A 239 -16.60 17.43 4.27
CA GLY A 239 -16.29 18.80 3.83
C GLY A 239 -14.92 19.25 4.33
N VAL A 240 -14.25 20.12 3.58
CA VAL A 240 -12.99 20.71 3.98
C VAL A 240 -13.23 22.16 4.41
N VAL A 241 -12.87 22.48 5.66
CA VAL A 241 -13.03 23.81 6.23
C VAL A 241 -11.66 24.42 6.50
N PRO A 242 -11.25 25.50 5.80
CA PRO A 242 -10.01 26.18 6.06
C PRO A 242 -10.09 26.98 7.39
N ILE A 243 -9.14 26.72 8.28
CA ILE A 243 -8.99 27.44 9.53
C ILE A 243 -7.78 28.36 9.38
N PRO A 244 -7.92 29.68 9.64
CA PRO A 244 -6.79 30.61 9.55
C PRO A 244 -5.67 30.21 10.51
N THR A 245 -4.42 30.46 10.08
CA THR A 245 -3.25 30.22 10.92
C THR A 245 -3.22 31.15 12.13
N ASN A 246 -2.68 30.69 13.26
CA ASN A 246 -2.55 31.48 14.48
C ASN A 246 -1.70 32.75 14.27
N ARG A 247 -0.63 32.63 13.48
CA ARG A 247 0.22 33.76 13.08
C ARG A 247 0.31 33.81 11.56
N PRO A 248 0.36 34.99 10.95
CA PRO A 248 0.52 35.12 9.50
C PRO A 248 1.77 34.42 8.99
N MET A 249 1.65 33.71 7.88
CA MET A 249 2.79 33.11 7.20
C MET A 249 3.55 34.20 6.46
N ILE A 250 4.84 34.37 6.79
CA ILE A 250 5.73 35.40 6.21
C ILE A 250 6.85 34.82 5.34
N ARG A 251 6.85 33.51 5.11
CA ARG A 251 7.79 32.82 4.22
C ARG A 251 7.74 33.41 2.81
N LYS A 252 8.91 33.59 2.22
CA LYS A 252 9.06 34.06 0.83
C LYS A 252 9.16 32.87 -0.12
N ASP A 253 8.10 32.59 -0.84
CA ASP A 253 8.09 31.56 -1.87
C ASP A 253 8.58 32.17 -3.20
N GLN A 254 9.81 31.82 -3.60
CA GLN A 254 10.45 32.35 -4.79
C GLN A 254 9.97 31.61 -6.03
N SER A 255 10.08 32.23 -7.21
CA SER A 255 9.72 31.63 -8.49
C SER A 255 10.60 30.41 -8.80
N ASP A 256 10.01 29.43 -9.47
CA ASP A 256 10.74 28.26 -9.95
C ASP A 256 11.81 28.67 -10.96
N LEU A 257 12.94 27.99 -10.91
CA LEU A 257 13.98 28.07 -11.92
C LEU A 257 13.97 26.79 -12.75
N ILE A 258 13.82 26.94 -14.07
CA ILE A 258 13.63 25.81 -14.99
C ILE A 258 14.83 25.75 -15.92
N TYR A 259 15.52 24.62 -15.90
CA TYR A 259 16.69 24.36 -16.73
C TYR A 259 16.35 23.39 -17.87
N ARG A 260 17.14 23.44 -18.94
CA ARG A 260 16.99 22.56 -20.09
C ARG A 260 17.32 21.10 -19.73
N THR A 261 18.39 20.88 -18.99
CA THR A 261 18.89 19.57 -18.64
C THR A 261 18.88 19.35 -17.12
N GLU A 262 18.80 18.10 -16.70
CA GLU A 262 18.87 17.74 -15.30
C GLU A 262 20.27 18.01 -14.71
N VAL A 263 21.34 17.81 -15.49
CA VAL A 263 22.72 18.12 -15.07
C VAL A 263 22.87 19.60 -14.74
N ALA A 264 22.44 20.48 -15.64
CA ALA A 264 22.51 21.94 -15.42
C ALA A 264 21.66 22.39 -14.22
N LYS A 265 20.50 21.76 -14.02
CA LYS A 265 19.68 21.98 -12.83
C LYS A 265 20.43 21.65 -11.55
N PHE A 266 21.04 20.47 -11.45
CA PHE A 266 21.77 20.06 -10.24
C PHE A 266 23.04 20.90 -10.00
N GLU A 267 23.72 21.35 -11.04
CA GLU A 267 24.82 22.31 -10.90
C GLU A 267 24.35 23.61 -10.27
N ALA A 268 23.22 24.16 -10.74
CA ALA A 268 22.60 25.37 -10.20
C ALA A 268 22.11 25.17 -8.74
N VAL A 269 21.55 23.99 -8.42
CA VAL A 269 21.17 23.62 -7.07
C VAL A 269 22.36 23.63 -6.12
N VAL A 270 23.47 23.02 -6.54
CA VAL A 270 24.71 22.98 -5.73
C VAL A 270 25.27 24.38 -5.50
N ASP A 271 25.28 25.22 -6.53
CA ASP A 271 25.74 26.61 -6.42
C ASP A 271 24.90 27.43 -5.43
N ASP A 272 23.59 27.29 -5.48
CA ASP A 272 22.68 27.96 -4.54
C ASP A 272 22.85 27.45 -3.09
N ILE A 273 23.03 26.13 -2.91
CA ILE A 273 23.30 25.54 -1.60
C ILE A 273 24.62 26.09 -1.03
N VAL A 274 25.67 26.15 -1.82
CA VAL A 274 26.97 26.70 -1.39
C VAL A 274 26.82 28.15 -0.96
N GLU A 275 26.17 28.98 -1.76
CA GLU A 275 25.96 30.40 -1.45
C GLU A 275 25.19 30.61 -0.13
N LYS A 276 24.10 29.86 0.08
CA LYS A 276 23.30 29.94 1.29
C LYS A 276 24.03 29.39 2.52
N HIS A 277 24.76 28.30 2.34
CA HIS A 277 25.55 27.68 3.39
C HIS A 277 26.67 28.62 3.88
N GLU A 278 27.38 29.28 2.98
CA GLU A 278 28.41 30.27 3.31
C GLU A 278 27.86 31.43 4.12
N LYS A 279 26.61 31.84 3.89
CA LYS A 279 25.89 32.83 4.68
C LYS A 279 25.42 32.30 6.06
N GLY A 280 25.47 30.99 6.27
CA GLY A 280 25.04 30.35 7.51
C GLY A 280 23.55 30.04 7.56
N GLN A 281 22.79 30.23 6.49
CA GLN A 281 21.36 29.90 6.43
C GLN A 281 21.17 28.38 6.41
N PRO A 282 20.32 27.78 7.26
CA PRO A 282 20.01 26.35 7.18
C PRO A 282 19.19 26.03 5.92
N ILE A 283 19.49 24.90 5.30
CA ILE A 283 18.91 24.46 4.03
C ILE A 283 18.34 23.06 4.18
N LEU A 284 17.08 22.90 3.79
CA LEU A 284 16.44 21.61 3.59
C LEU A 284 16.24 21.40 2.09
N VAL A 285 16.89 20.38 1.53
CA VAL A 285 16.76 20.03 0.11
C VAL A 285 15.84 18.83 -0.02
N GLY A 286 14.75 18.99 -0.76
CA GLY A 286 13.81 17.92 -1.10
C GLY A 286 14.15 17.30 -2.44
N THR A 287 14.37 15.97 -2.46
CA THR A 287 14.58 15.16 -3.66
C THR A 287 13.46 14.14 -3.82
N THR A 288 13.26 13.62 -5.02
CA THR A 288 12.16 12.68 -5.33
C THR A 288 12.57 11.21 -5.28
N SER A 289 13.85 10.91 -5.15
CA SER A 289 14.33 9.53 -5.03
C SER A 289 15.61 9.41 -4.22
N VAL A 290 15.89 8.20 -3.71
CA VAL A 290 17.15 7.86 -3.04
C VAL A 290 18.34 8.13 -3.97
N GLU A 291 18.25 7.72 -5.24
CA GLU A 291 19.28 7.94 -6.25
C GLU A 291 19.64 9.42 -6.41
N LYS A 292 18.63 10.28 -6.55
CA LYS A 292 18.84 11.73 -6.69
C LYS A 292 19.41 12.36 -5.43
N SER A 293 19.03 11.88 -4.24
CA SER A 293 19.59 12.34 -2.98
C SER A 293 21.07 11.97 -2.85
N GLU A 294 21.45 10.76 -3.24
CA GLU A 294 22.84 10.29 -3.23
C GLU A 294 23.70 11.01 -4.27
N TYR A 295 23.16 11.23 -5.48
CA TYR A 295 23.83 12.02 -6.51
C TYR A 295 24.13 13.43 -6.01
N LEU A 296 23.14 14.13 -5.45
CA LEU A 296 23.31 15.47 -4.90
C LEU A 296 24.31 15.48 -3.75
N SER A 297 24.26 14.49 -2.86
CA SER A 297 25.20 14.32 -1.76
C SER A 297 26.64 14.21 -2.27
N GLN A 298 26.88 13.44 -3.32
CA GLN A 298 28.20 13.33 -3.95
C GLN A 298 28.68 14.66 -4.52
N GLN A 299 27.80 15.43 -5.18
CA GLN A 299 28.15 16.74 -5.71
C GLN A 299 28.49 17.74 -4.59
N LEU A 300 27.73 17.74 -3.50
CA LEU A 300 28.00 18.58 -2.31
C LEU A 300 29.32 18.20 -1.64
N SER A 301 29.64 16.92 -1.53
CA SER A 301 30.91 16.43 -1.00
C SER A 301 32.10 16.90 -1.84
N LYS A 302 31.97 16.89 -3.18
CA LYS A 302 33.01 17.42 -4.10
C LYS A 302 33.26 18.91 -3.91
N ARG A 303 32.25 19.65 -3.48
CA ARG A 303 32.33 21.10 -3.20
C ARG A 303 32.72 21.40 -1.74
N GLY A 304 32.97 20.38 -0.94
CA GLY A 304 33.37 20.51 0.46
C GLY A 304 32.27 20.99 1.41
N VAL A 305 30.99 20.84 1.02
CA VAL A 305 29.83 21.20 1.85
C VAL A 305 29.49 20.04 2.79
N GLN A 306 29.61 20.28 4.10
CA GLN A 306 29.12 19.32 5.09
C GLN A 306 27.59 19.27 5.06
N HIS A 307 27.04 18.07 5.01
CA HIS A 307 25.60 17.86 4.93
C HIS A 307 25.20 16.51 5.53
N GLU A 308 23.94 16.39 5.89
CA GLU A 308 23.31 15.14 6.30
C GLU A 308 22.36 14.67 5.18
N VAL A 309 22.28 13.35 4.98
CA VAL A 309 21.36 12.73 4.04
C VAL A 309 20.31 11.96 4.81
N LEU A 310 19.06 12.20 4.48
CA LEU A 310 17.90 11.54 5.06
C LEU A 310 17.09 10.86 3.95
N ASN A 311 17.33 9.57 3.78
CA ASN A 311 16.62 8.73 2.82
C ASN A 311 16.32 7.34 3.42
N ALA A 312 15.69 6.47 2.63
CA ALA A 312 15.28 5.15 3.08
C ALA A 312 16.40 4.27 3.66
N LYS A 313 17.66 4.51 3.26
CA LYS A 313 18.82 3.76 3.77
C LYS A 313 19.28 4.23 5.17
N GLN A 314 18.84 5.38 5.64
CA GLN A 314 19.32 6.04 6.85
C GLN A 314 18.18 6.43 7.81
N HIS A 315 17.05 5.72 7.77
CA HIS A 315 15.87 6.03 8.57
C HIS A 315 16.11 5.96 10.09
N ASP A 316 17.05 5.14 10.55
CA ASP A 316 17.35 4.97 11.97
C ASP A 316 17.87 6.26 12.63
N ARG A 317 18.46 7.16 11.84
CA ARG A 317 18.98 8.46 12.29
C ARG A 317 18.04 9.63 12.00
N GLU A 318 16.85 9.35 11.48
CA GLU A 318 15.90 10.37 11.01
C GLU A 318 15.62 11.43 12.06
N ALA A 319 15.26 11.04 13.28
CA ALA A 319 14.92 11.97 14.37
C ALA A 319 16.09 12.91 14.71
N ILE A 320 17.29 12.35 14.79
CA ILE A 320 18.51 13.11 15.11
C ILE A 320 18.83 14.13 14.01
N ILE A 321 18.74 13.72 12.75
CA ILE A 321 19.01 14.59 11.60
C ILE A 321 18.00 15.73 11.53
N VAL A 322 16.71 15.44 11.69
CA VAL A 322 15.64 16.46 11.65
C VAL A 322 15.78 17.45 12.80
N ALA A 323 16.12 16.98 14.00
CA ALA A 323 16.34 17.82 15.16
C ALA A 323 17.44 18.88 14.94
N GLN A 324 18.44 18.57 14.13
CA GLN A 324 19.58 19.44 13.82
C GLN A 324 19.41 20.24 12.52
N ALA A 325 18.36 19.96 11.72
CA ALA A 325 18.20 20.56 10.38
C ALA A 325 17.96 22.08 10.40
N GLY A 326 17.48 22.65 11.50
CA GLY A 326 17.24 24.09 11.69
C GLY A 326 18.44 24.85 12.24
N ARG A 327 19.58 24.23 12.47
CA ARG A 327 20.78 24.87 12.99
C ARG A 327 21.47 25.73 11.94
N LYS A 328 22.19 26.77 12.40
CA LYS A 328 22.97 27.66 11.54
C LYS A 328 23.92 26.85 10.64
N GLY A 329 23.83 27.08 9.33
CA GLY A 329 24.68 26.42 8.33
C GLY A 329 24.39 24.94 8.08
N ALA A 330 23.35 24.36 8.69
CA ALA A 330 22.99 22.98 8.43
C ALA A 330 22.48 22.80 7.00
N VAL A 331 22.94 21.73 6.34
CA VAL A 331 22.46 21.31 5.04
C VAL A 331 21.93 19.89 5.16
N THR A 332 20.65 19.70 4.90
CA THR A 332 19.97 18.40 4.99
C THR A 332 19.37 18.08 3.63
N VAL A 333 19.77 16.94 3.07
CA VAL A 333 19.23 16.40 1.81
C VAL A 333 18.27 15.27 2.15
N ALA A 334 16.97 15.49 1.92
CA ALA A 334 15.93 14.53 2.25
C ALA A 334 15.21 14.03 1.00
N THR A 335 14.88 12.75 0.96
CA THR A 335 13.99 12.19 -0.06
C THR A 335 12.53 12.39 0.33
N ASN A 336 11.74 12.79 -0.64
CA ASN A 336 10.30 13.02 -0.51
C ASN A 336 9.96 13.76 0.80
N MET A 337 9.13 13.21 1.62
CA MET A 337 8.71 13.81 2.89
C MET A 337 9.37 13.17 4.12
N ALA A 338 10.60 12.64 3.97
CA ALA A 338 11.35 12.11 5.11
C ALA A 338 11.39 13.13 6.26
N GLY A 339 11.19 12.67 7.48
CA GLY A 339 11.03 13.54 8.65
C GLY A 339 9.66 14.21 8.77
N ARG A 340 8.65 13.81 7.97
CA ARG A 340 7.28 14.33 8.13
C ARG A 340 6.75 14.08 9.55
N GLY A 341 5.97 15.02 10.06
CA GLY A 341 5.43 14.94 11.42
C GLY A 341 6.37 15.47 12.51
N THR A 342 7.66 15.65 12.20
CA THR A 342 8.63 16.23 13.12
C THR A 342 8.87 17.69 12.77
N ASP A 343 8.81 18.59 13.77
CA ASP A 343 9.03 20.00 13.57
C ASP A 343 10.53 20.33 13.46
N ILE A 344 10.89 21.14 12.46
CA ILE A 344 12.25 21.67 12.32
C ILE A 344 12.30 23.00 13.04
N LYS A 345 12.89 23.00 14.22
CA LYS A 345 13.06 24.22 15.03
C LYS A 345 14.31 24.99 14.59
N LEU A 346 14.15 26.27 14.34
CA LEU A 346 15.30 27.13 14.07
C LEU A 346 16.23 27.18 15.29
N GLY A 347 17.53 27.02 15.05
CA GLY A 347 18.54 26.90 16.12
C GLY A 347 18.72 25.49 16.67
N GLY A 348 17.87 24.55 16.28
CA GLY A 348 17.91 23.15 16.69
C GLY A 348 16.95 22.82 17.84
N ASN A 349 16.96 21.54 18.27
CA ASN A 349 16.20 21.07 19.42
C ASN A 349 17.07 21.03 20.67
N PRO A 350 16.73 21.76 21.75
CA PRO A 350 17.54 21.78 22.95
C PRO A 350 17.63 20.43 23.67
N ASP A 351 16.57 19.62 23.66
CA ASP A 351 16.57 18.29 24.29
C ASP A 351 17.62 17.38 23.63
N ASP A 352 17.60 17.28 22.31
CA ASP A 352 18.56 16.45 21.56
C ASP A 352 20.01 16.95 21.71
N LEU A 353 20.21 18.27 21.80
CA LEU A 353 21.53 18.83 22.04
C LEU A 353 22.05 18.53 23.45
N ALA A 354 21.18 18.57 24.45
CA ALA A 354 21.52 18.20 25.83
C ALA A 354 21.88 16.71 25.94
N GLU A 355 21.09 15.85 25.33
CA GLU A 355 21.36 14.40 25.27
C GLU A 355 22.69 14.11 24.56
N ALA A 356 22.94 14.74 23.40
CA ALA A 356 24.18 14.59 22.67
C ALA A 356 25.40 15.04 23.51
N GLU A 357 25.29 16.15 24.26
CA GLU A 357 26.32 16.62 25.19
C GLU A 357 26.64 15.57 26.26
N LEU A 358 25.59 14.98 26.87
CA LEU A 358 25.77 13.96 27.91
C LEU A 358 26.41 12.68 27.36
N ARG A 359 25.99 12.25 26.19
CA ARG A 359 26.59 11.08 25.51
C ARG A 359 28.08 11.32 25.15
N GLN A 360 28.44 12.51 24.72
CA GLN A 360 29.85 12.88 24.49
C GLN A 360 30.70 12.86 25.78
N ARG A 361 30.08 13.07 26.94
CA ARG A 361 30.72 12.92 28.25
C ARG A 361 30.81 11.47 28.74
N GLY A 362 30.33 10.49 27.92
CA GLY A 362 30.35 9.08 28.25
C GLY A 362 29.20 8.62 29.14
N LEU A 363 28.14 9.46 29.31
CA LEU A 363 26.93 9.06 30.00
C LEU A 363 25.93 8.43 29.04
N ASP A 364 25.36 7.31 29.45
CA ASP A 364 24.31 6.60 28.75
C ASP A 364 23.03 6.58 29.60
N PRO A 365 21.85 6.87 29.03
CA PRO A 365 20.60 6.93 29.80
C PRO A 365 20.14 5.58 30.35
N GLU A 366 20.62 4.45 29.79
CA GLU A 366 20.25 3.11 30.26
C GLU A 366 21.28 2.55 31.25
N GLU A 367 22.57 2.84 31.04
CA GLU A 367 23.66 2.35 31.88
C GLU A 367 23.96 3.24 33.11
N HIS A 368 23.76 4.58 32.98
CA HIS A 368 24.12 5.60 33.98
C HIS A 368 22.90 6.42 34.41
N ILE A 369 21.79 5.77 34.77
CA ILE A 369 20.46 6.38 35.01
C ILE A 369 20.53 7.55 36.03
N GLU A 370 21.20 7.36 37.17
CA GLU A 370 21.26 8.38 38.21
C GLU A 370 22.14 9.56 37.82
N GLU A 371 23.30 9.30 37.19
CA GLU A 371 24.23 10.35 36.74
C GLU A 371 23.64 11.13 35.57
N TRP A 372 22.92 10.43 34.65
CA TRP A 372 22.19 11.06 33.56
C TRP A 372 21.11 12.01 34.09
N ALA A 373 20.25 11.54 35.00
CA ALA A 373 19.17 12.32 35.57
C ALA A 373 19.68 13.53 36.35
N ALA A 374 20.84 13.43 37.02
CA ALA A 374 21.47 14.53 37.73
C ALA A 374 22.10 15.57 36.79
N ALA A 375 22.68 15.15 35.69
CA ALA A 375 23.38 16.02 34.72
C ALA A 375 22.46 16.68 33.70
N LEU A 376 21.32 16.06 33.37
CA LEU A 376 20.40 16.49 32.32
C LEU A 376 19.86 17.91 32.50
N PRO A 377 19.41 18.38 33.69
CA PRO A 377 18.88 19.73 33.84
C PRO A 377 19.88 20.83 33.49
N ALA A 378 21.13 20.66 33.90
CA ALA A 378 22.19 21.65 33.60
C ALA A 378 22.60 21.61 32.11
N ALA A 379 22.62 20.45 31.49
CA ALA A 379 22.85 20.32 30.07
C ALA A 379 21.73 20.94 29.26
N LEU A 380 20.48 20.73 29.67
CA LEU A 380 19.29 21.29 29.02
C LEU A 380 19.29 22.84 29.12
N GLU A 381 19.62 23.42 30.27
CA GLU A 381 19.70 24.88 30.40
C GLU A 381 20.76 25.48 29.48
N ARG A 382 21.92 24.84 29.34
CA ARG A 382 22.96 25.30 28.40
C ARG A 382 22.47 25.18 26.95
N ALA A 383 21.84 24.08 26.61
CA ALA A 383 21.30 23.85 25.28
C ALA A 383 20.20 24.86 24.93
N GLU A 384 19.28 25.17 25.85
CA GLU A 384 18.23 26.16 25.64
C GLU A 384 18.80 27.56 25.38
N LYS A 385 19.83 27.96 26.13
CA LYS A 385 20.51 29.25 25.91
C LYS A 385 21.20 29.29 24.54
N ALA A 386 21.88 28.23 24.15
CA ALA A 386 22.55 28.13 22.85
C ALA A 386 21.54 28.16 21.70
N VAL A 387 20.48 27.37 21.78
CA VAL A 387 19.40 27.33 20.78
C VAL A 387 18.72 28.69 20.64
N LYS A 388 18.44 29.38 21.72
CA LYS A 388 17.83 30.70 21.69
C LYS A 388 18.71 31.75 21.00
N ALA A 389 20.01 31.73 21.26
CA ALA A 389 20.96 32.62 20.59
C ALA A 389 21.05 32.33 19.10
N GLU A 390 21.18 31.05 18.73
CA GLU A 390 21.26 30.60 17.33
C GLU A 390 19.94 30.83 16.58
N PHE A 391 18.79 30.70 17.25
CA PHE A 391 17.47 31.02 16.69
C PHE A 391 17.41 32.47 16.18
N GLU A 392 17.85 33.42 16.94
CA GLU A 392 17.84 34.83 16.52
C GLU A 392 18.79 35.07 15.34
N GLU A 393 19.96 34.44 15.31
CA GLU A 393 20.87 34.52 14.17
C GLU A 393 20.25 33.94 12.90
N VAL A 394 19.67 32.74 12.99
CA VAL A 394 19.02 32.07 11.85
C VAL A 394 17.81 32.85 11.36
N LYS A 395 17.06 33.46 12.26
CA LYS A 395 15.94 34.32 11.94
C LYS A 395 16.37 35.57 11.13
N GLU A 396 17.47 36.20 11.51
CA GLU A 396 18.05 37.33 10.78
C GLU A 396 18.55 36.93 9.37
N LEU A 397 19.03 35.70 9.21
CA LEU A 397 19.46 35.13 7.92
C LEU A 397 18.30 34.81 6.99
N GLY A 398 17.05 34.87 7.46
CA GLY A 398 15.86 34.57 6.65
C GLY A 398 15.18 33.26 7.00
N GLY A 399 15.58 32.58 8.06
CA GLY A 399 15.02 31.33 8.54
C GLY A 399 15.46 30.12 7.70
N LEU A 400 14.69 29.04 7.72
CA LEU A 400 14.97 27.81 6.97
C LEU A 400 14.69 28.04 5.47
N TYR A 401 15.68 27.72 4.64
CA TYR A 401 15.55 27.69 3.20
C TYR A 401 15.18 26.29 2.71
N VAL A 402 14.01 26.15 2.09
CA VAL A 402 13.55 24.89 1.48
C VAL A 402 13.80 24.94 -0.03
N LEU A 403 14.60 24.01 -0.52
CA LEU A 403 14.93 23.87 -1.93
C LEU A 403 14.36 22.54 -2.44
N GLY A 404 13.40 22.60 -3.39
CA GLY A 404 12.91 21.43 -4.10
C GLY A 404 13.67 21.20 -5.39
N THR A 405 14.10 19.97 -5.66
CA THR A 405 14.84 19.62 -6.88
C THR A 405 13.94 19.17 -8.03
N GLU A 406 12.67 18.95 -7.75
CA GLU A 406 11.60 18.62 -8.71
C GLU A 406 10.24 19.01 -8.16
N ARG A 407 9.25 19.13 -9.02
CA ARG A 407 7.85 19.12 -8.62
C ARG A 407 7.41 17.68 -8.37
N HIS A 408 6.64 17.50 -7.31
CA HIS A 408 6.02 16.22 -7.00
C HIS A 408 4.78 15.97 -7.89
N GLU A 409 4.26 14.77 -7.85
CA GLU A 409 3.05 14.38 -8.57
C GLU A 409 1.81 15.17 -8.12
N SER A 410 1.83 15.75 -6.92
CA SER A 410 0.74 16.57 -6.38
C SER A 410 1.26 17.90 -5.86
N ARG A 411 0.54 18.99 -6.15
CA ARG A 411 0.79 20.33 -5.59
C ARG A 411 0.73 20.33 -4.08
N ARG A 412 -0.05 19.46 -3.51
CA ARG A 412 -0.18 19.27 -2.08
C ARG A 412 1.14 18.85 -1.45
N ILE A 413 1.86 17.91 -2.07
CA ILE A 413 3.18 17.45 -1.59
C ILE A 413 4.21 18.58 -1.70
N ASP A 414 4.18 19.37 -2.78
CA ASP A 414 5.02 20.57 -2.89
C ASP A 414 4.76 21.55 -1.76
N ASN A 415 3.49 21.78 -1.40
CA ASN A 415 3.09 22.66 -0.32
C ASN A 415 3.51 22.09 1.07
N GLN A 416 3.47 20.77 1.24
CA GLN A 416 3.99 20.13 2.46
C GLN A 416 5.50 20.33 2.60
N LEU A 417 6.25 20.22 1.51
CA LEU A 417 7.69 20.50 1.53
C LEU A 417 7.96 21.96 1.87
N ARG A 418 7.30 22.93 1.21
CA ARG A 418 7.40 24.34 1.56
C ARG A 418 7.02 24.62 3.02
N GLY A 419 5.98 23.95 3.51
CA GLY A 419 5.46 24.07 4.86
C GLY A 419 6.40 23.57 5.97
N ARG A 420 7.56 23.02 5.63
CA ARG A 420 8.64 22.74 6.59
C ARG A 420 9.28 24.03 7.10
N SER A 421 9.15 25.11 6.36
CA SER A 421 9.67 26.44 6.67
C SER A 421 8.54 27.45 6.89
N GLY A 422 8.82 28.51 7.63
CA GLY A 422 7.88 29.60 7.88
C GLY A 422 6.73 29.24 8.82
N ARG A 423 6.96 28.32 9.75
CA ARG A 423 5.98 27.89 10.75
C ARG A 423 5.83 28.91 11.87
N GLN A 424 4.63 29.04 12.42
CA GLN A 424 4.29 29.90 13.56
C GLN A 424 4.75 31.36 13.41
N GLY A 425 4.76 31.86 12.16
CA GLY A 425 5.18 33.24 11.88
C GLY A 425 6.69 33.46 11.82
N ASP A 426 7.49 32.38 11.80
CA ASP A 426 8.93 32.49 11.56
C ASP A 426 9.22 32.88 10.12
N PRO A 427 10.32 33.59 9.83
CA PRO A 427 10.77 33.77 8.46
C PRO A 427 11.20 32.46 7.83
N GLY A 428 11.17 32.41 6.52
CA GLY A 428 11.60 31.29 5.76
C GLY A 428 11.63 31.63 4.26
N GLU A 429 12.24 30.76 3.50
CA GLU A 429 12.30 30.87 2.03
C GLU A 429 12.05 29.51 1.40
N SER A 430 11.49 29.52 0.18
CA SER A 430 11.42 28.31 -0.65
C SER A 430 11.69 28.60 -2.12
N ARG A 431 12.25 27.62 -2.81
CA ARG A 431 12.43 27.66 -4.27
C ARG A 431 12.45 26.25 -4.83
N PHE A 432 11.89 26.05 -6.03
CA PHE A 432 12.01 24.81 -6.79
C PHE A 432 12.93 25.01 -7.98
N TYR A 433 13.83 24.06 -8.17
CA TYR A 433 14.68 23.91 -9.34
C TYR A 433 14.15 22.76 -10.19
N LEU A 434 13.80 23.05 -11.44
CA LEU A 434 13.15 22.13 -12.35
C LEU A 434 13.97 21.95 -13.63
N SER A 435 13.77 20.84 -14.33
CA SER A 435 14.33 20.63 -15.66
C SER A 435 13.29 20.06 -16.62
N LEU A 436 13.53 20.20 -17.90
CA LEU A 436 12.72 19.56 -18.94
C LEU A 436 12.90 18.03 -18.95
N GLY A 437 13.99 17.54 -18.34
CA GLY A 437 14.28 16.11 -18.18
C GLY A 437 13.63 15.48 -16.95
N ASP A 438 12.99 16.26 -16.06
CA ASP A 438 12.31 15.72 -14.87
C ASP A 438 11.18 14.77 -15.27
N ASP A 439 10.96 13.73 -14.46
CA ASP A 439 9.98 12.67 -14.75
C ASP A 439 8.58 13.22 -15.07
N LEU A 440 8.13 14.23 -14.36
CA LEU A 440 6.85 14.88 -14.59
C LEU A 440 6.72 15.43 -16.03
N MET A 441 7.77 16.06 -16.55
CA MET A 441 7.79 16.61 -17.89
C MET A 441 7.96 15.53 -18.95
N ARG A 442 8.86 14.59 -18.72
CA ARG A 442 9.14 13.47 -19.64
C ARG A 442 7.90 12.60 -19.86
N LEU A 443 7.19 12.26 -18.80
CA LEU A 443 6.05 11.34 -18.87
C LEU A 443 4.77 12.02 -19.38
N PHE A 444 4.54 13.28 -19.03
CA PHE A 444 3.25 13.93 -19.28
C PHE A 444 3.27 15.05 -20.31
N LYS A 445 4.44 15.56 -20.70
CA LYS A 445 4.60 16.67 -21.68
C LYS A 445 5.77 16.45 -22.66
N ALA A 446 6.07 15.20 -23.00
CA ALA A 446 7.19 14.84 -23.87
C ALA A 446 7.24 15.65 -25.18
N GLN A 447 6.11 15.82 -25.88
CA GLN A 447 6.05 16.60 -27.16
C GLN A 447 6.40 18.07 -26.97
N MET A 448 6.06 18.65 -25.83
CA MET A 448 6.43 20.02 -25.52
C MET A 448 7.91 20.11 -25.16
N VAL A 449 8.44 19.15 -24.43
CA VAL A 449 9.87 19.03 -24.14
C VAL A 449 10.67 19.00 -25.45
N GLU A 450 10.32 18.11 -26.37
CA GLU A 450 10.96 17.99 -27.67
C GLU A 450 10.94 19.34 -28.45
N ARG A 451 9.80 20.02 -28.43
CA ARG A 451 9.65 21.32 -29.14
C ARG A 451 10.52 22.40 -28.51
N VAL A 452 10.63 22.45 -27.17
CA VAL A 452 11.51 23.44 -26.50
C VAL A 452 12.98 23.08 -26.67
N MET A 453 13.32 21.78 -26.61
CA MET A 453 14.68 21.29 -26.82
C MET A 453 15.19 21.55 -28.25
N SER A 454 14.30 21.56 -29.23
CA SER A 454 14.63 21.91 -30.64
C SER A 454 14.86 23.39 -30.87
N MET A 455 14.46 24.26 -29.93
CA MET A 455 14.79 25.69 -29.99
C MET A 455 16.28 25.90 -29.67
N ALA A 456 17.09 25.98 -30.69
CA ALA A 456 18.54 25.79 -30.68
C ALA A 456 19.38 26.84 -29.91
N ASN A 457 18.80 27.79 -29.16
CA ASN A 457 19.52 28.96 -28.63
C ASN A 457 19.41 29.18 -27.11
N VAL A 458 18.95 28.22 -26.32
CA VAL A 458 18.94 28.37 -24.87
C VAL A 458 20.18 27.67 -24.32
N PRO A 459 21.14 28.38 -23.71
CA PRO A 459 22.27 27.76 -23.01
C PRO A 459 21.77 26.87 -21.87
N ASP A 460 22.45 25.75 -21.59
CA ASP A 460 22.06 24.81 -20.57
C ASP A 460 22.16 25.39 -19.15
N ASP A 461 23.07 26.32 -18.93
CA ASP A 461 23.36 26.97 -17.65
C ASP A 461 22.46 28.18 -17.32
N VAL A 462 21.55 28.55 -18.22
CA VAL A 462 20.64 29.69 -18.04
C VAL A 462 19.21 29.19 -17.83
N PRO A 463 18.50 29.68 -16.78
CA PRO A 463 17.10 29.33 -16.56
C PRO A 463 16.20 29.74 -17.73
N ILE A 464 15.24 28.91 -18.07
CA ILE A 464 14.26 29.16 -19.12
C ILE A 464 13.17 30.09 -18.55
N GLU A 465 13.14 31.33 -19.00
CA GLU A 465 12.10 32.31 -18.68
C GLU A 465 10.96 32.28 -19.69
N ASN A 466 10.10 31.28 -19.63
CA ASN A 466 8.98 31.17 -20.56
C ASN A 466 7.69 30.74 -19.82
N LYS A 467 6.68 31.62 -19.86
CA LYS A 467 5.36 31.39 -19.26
C LYS A 467 4.66 30.14 -19.81
N MET A 468 4.95 29.71 -21.03
CA MET A 468 4.42 28.46 -21.58
C MET A 468 4.97 27.24 -20.82
N VAL A 469 6.27 27.24 -20.53
CA VAL A 469 6.92 26.14 -19.78
C VAL A 469 6.33 26.03 -18.37
N THR A 470 6.21 27.15 -17.66
CA THR A 470 5.60 27.18 -16.33
C THR A 470 4.15 26.66 -16.34
N ARG A 471 3.35 27.07 -17.34
CA ARG A 471 1.97 26.56 -17.51
C ARG A 471 1.94 25.09 -17.87
N ALA A 472 2.90 24.61 -18.65
CA ALA A 472 2.98 23.20 -19.01
C ALA A 472 3.31 22.31 -17.80
N ILE A 473 4.21 22.76 -16.94
CA ILE A 473 4.52 22.06 -15.68
C ILE A 473 3.28 21.98 -14.79
N ALA A 474 2.58 23.09 -14.58
CA ALA A 474 1.33 23.11 -13.82
C ALA A 474 0.26 22.20 -14.44
N SER A 475 0.14 22.18 -15.77
CA SER A 475 -0.79 21.29 -16.49
C SER A 475 -0.38 19.81 -16.37
N ALA A 476 0.92 19.51 -16.43
CA ALA A 476 1.42 18.15 -16.22
C ALA A 476 1.06 17.66 -14.82
N GLN A 477 1.32 18.46 -13.81
CA GLN A 477 0.99 18.13 -12.42
C GLN A 477 -0.51 17.89 -12.23
N SER A 478 -1.37 18.75 -12.82
CA SER A 478 -2.82 18.54 -12.76
C SER A 478 -3.27 17.27 -13.47
N GLN A 479 -2.61 16.86 -14.56
CA GLN A 479 -2.90 15.60 -15.24
C GLN A 479 -2.53 14.39 -14.39
N VAL A 480 -1.39 14.44 -13.68
CA VAL A 480 -0.97 13.38 -12.76
C VAL A 480 -1.94 13.28 -11.58
N GLU A 481 -2.29 14.42 -10.98
CA GLU A 481 -3.29 14.46 -9.90
C GLU A 481 -4.60 13.80 -10.32
N GLN A 482 -5.10 14.11 -11.51
CA GLN A 482 -6.32 13.52 -12.05
C GLN A 482 -6.17 12.01 -12.32
N GLN A 483 -5.05 11.59 -12.90
CA GLN A 483 -4.79 10.17 -13.16
C GLN A 483 -4.71 9.37 -11.86
N ASN A 484 -4.01 9.90 -10.86
CA ASN A 484 -3.90 9.28 -9.54
C ASN A 484 -5.26 9.17 -8.84
N PHE A 485 -6.10 10.20 -8.96
CA PHE A 485 -7.47 10.16 -8.46
C PHE A 485 -8.30 9.06 -9.13
N GLU A 486 -8.25 8.95 -10.47
CA GLU A 486 -8.97 7.88 -11.19
C GLU A 486 -8.44 6.49 -10.81
N THR A 487 -7.14 6.33 -10.60
CA THR A 487 -6.55 5.07 -10.11
C THR A 487 -7.10 4.70 -8.74
N ARG A 488 -7.08 5.62 -7.76
CA ARG A 488 -7.66 5.38 -6.43
C ARG A 488 -9.14 5.04 -6.49
N LYS A 489 -9.88 5.71 -7.36
CA LYS A 489 -11.31 5.47 -7.57
C LYS A 489 -11.59 4.08 -8.19
N ASN A 490 -10.73 3.61 -9.09
CA ASN A 490 -10.86 2.27 -9.67
C ASN A 490 -10.53 1.18 -8.65
N VAL A 491 -9.47 1.35 -7.86
CA VAL A 491 -9.16 0.46 -6.73
C VAL A 491 -10.35 0.36 -5.77
N LEU A 492 -10.94 1.51 -5.41
CA LEU A 492 -12.10 1.54 -4.54
C LEU A 492 -13.33 0.86 -5.17
N LYS A 493 -13.60 1.07 -6.45
CA LYS A 493 -14.73 0.42 -7.14
C LYS A 493 -14.62 -1.10 -7.11
N TYR A 494 -13.43 -1.62 -7.31
CA TYR A 494 -13.17 -3.05 -7.22
C TYR A 494 -13.37 -3.56 -5.78
N ASP A 495 -12.74 -2.91 -4.82
CA ASP A 495 -12.87 -3.29 -3.40
C ASP A 495 -14.30 -3.07 -2.85
N GLU A 496 -15.12 -2.24 -3.48
CA GLU A 496 -16.53 -2.06 -3.09
C GLU A 496 -17.35 -3.35 -3.24
N VAL A 497 -17.04 -4.16 -4.25
CA VAL A 497 -17.66 -5.49 -4.43
C VAL A 497 -17.22 -6.40 -3.28
N LEU A 498 -15.92 -6.49 -3.05
CA LEU A 498 -15.36 -7.25 -1.94
C LEU A 498 -15.85 -6.74 -0.58
N ASN A 499 -16.04 -5.43 -0.44
CA ASN A 499 -16.49 -4.84 0.81
C ASN A 499 -17.90 -5.27 1.20
N ARG A 500 -18.83 -5.34 0.25
CA ARG A 500 -20.17 -5.86 0.50
C ARG A 500 -20.16 -7.32 0.94
N GLN A 501 -19.31 -8.12 0.29
CA GLN A 501 -19.12 -9.52 0.66
C GLN A 501 -18.46 -9.65 2.04
N ARG A 502 -17.44 -8.83 2.31
CA ARG A 502 -16.74 -8.77 3.59
C ARG A 502 -17.67 -8.40 4.75
N GLU A 503 -18.54 -7.41 4.56
CA GLU A 503 -19.53 -7.02 5.58
C GLU A 503 -20.45 -8.20 5.98
N VAL A 504 -20.89 -8.99 5.01
CA VAL A 504 -21.72 -10.17 5.26
C VAL A 504 -20.90 -11.25 5.97
N ILE A 505 -19.77 -11.63 5.40
CA ILE A 505 -18.94 -12.73 5.92
C ILE A 505 -18.40 -12.41 7.31
N TYR A 506 -17.87 -11.20 7.52
CA TYR A 506 -17.35 -10.80 8.83
C TYR A 506 -18.48 -10.60 9.85
N GLY A 507 -19.67 -10.20 9.42
CA GLY A 507 -20.86 -10.13 10.27
C GLY A 507 -21.30 -11.51 10.75
N GLU A 508 -21.39 -12.49 9.85
CA GLU A 508 -21.70 -13.89 10.20
C GLU A 508 -20.63 -14.46 11.14
N ARG A 509 -19.37 -14.28 10.77
CA ARG A 509 -18.25 -14.72 11.58
C ARG A 509 -18.28 -14.17 13.00
N ARG A 510 -18.63 -12.88 13.14
CA ARG A 510 -18.74 -12.21 14.43
C ARG A 510 -19.85 -12.80 15.28
N ARG A 511 -21.00 -13.10 14.71
CA ARG A 511 -22.13 -13.74 15.43
C ARG A 511 -21.72 -15.11 15.96
N VAL A 512 -21.07 -15.92 15.13
CA VAL A 512 -20.53 -17.22 15.55
C VAL A 512 -19.53 -17.08 16.70
N LEU A 513 -18.63 -16.11 16.61
CA LEU A 513 -17.60 -15.87 17.63
C LEU A 513 -18.20 -15.37 18.95
N GLU A 514 -19.27 -14.58 18.89
CA GLU A 514 -19.99 -14.06 20.07
C GLU A 514 -20.86 -15.10 20.77
N GLY A 515 -20.96 -16.30 20.23
CA GLY A 515 -21.62 -17.43 20.85
C GLY A 515 -23.08 -17.59 20.47
N GLU A 516 -23.49 -17.14 19.28
CA GLU A 516 -24.81 -17.47 18.71
C GLU A 516 -25.00 -18.99 18.70
N ASP A 517 -26.19 -19.46 19.05
CA ASP A 517 -26.51 -20.88 18.98
C ASP A 517 -26.65 -21.30 17.53
N LEU A 518 -25.73 -22.15 17.08
CA LEU A 518 -25.65 -22.63 15.70
C LEU A 518 -26.44 -23.91 15.45
N GLN A 519 -27.08 -24.50 16.47
CA GLN A 519 -27.72 -25.82 16.36
C GLN A 519 -28.79 -25.84 15.27
N GLU A 520 -29.66 -24.84 15.23
CA GLU A 520 -30.71 -24.73 14.21
C GLU A 520 -30.12 -24.49 12.81
N GLN A 521 -29.13 -23.63 12.70
CA GLN A 521 -28.46 -23.32 11.44
C GLN A 521 -27.70 -24.53 10.88
N ILE A 522 -27.01 -25.30 11.73
CA ILE A 522 -26.35 -26.54 11.32
C ILE A 522 -27.37 -27.58 10.90
N GLY A 523 -28.52 -27.68 11.59
CA GLY A 523 -29.63 -28.50 11.16
C GLY A 523 -30.10 -28.17 9.75
N HIS A 524 -30.28 -26.89 9.43
CA HIS A 524 -30.62 -26.45 8.07
C HIS A 524 -29.53 -26.79 7.04
N PHE A 525 -28.25 -26.64 7.38
CA PHE A 525 -27.15 -27.03 6.48
C PHE A 525 -27.15 -28.54 6.18
N MET A 526 -27.42 -29.36 7.19
CA MET A 526 -27.55 -30.80 6.98
C MET A 526 -28.74 -31.12 6.06
N ASP A 527 -29.90 -30.53 6.33
CA ASP A 527 -31.12 -30.73 5.53
C ASP A 527 -30.91 -30.32 4.06
N ASP A 528 -30.38 -29.10 3.83
CA ASP A 528 -30.10 -28.59 2.46
C ASP A 528 -29.10 -29.48 1.71
N THR A 529 -28.08 -29.98 2.43
CA THR A 529 -27.09 -30.89 1.84
C THR A 529 -27.74 -32.20 1.39
N ILE A 530 -28.56 -32.81 2.25
CA ILE A 530 -29.27 -34.04 1.92
C ILE A 530 -30.21 -33.83 0.73
N ASP A 531 -31.01 -32.76 0.75
CA ASP A 531 -31.92 -32.42 -0.34
C ASP A 531 -31.18 -32.22 -1.67
N ALA A 532 -30.00 -31.59 -1.64
CA ALA A 532 -29.18 -31.41 -2.83
C ALA A 532 -28.67 -32.73 -3.41
N TYR A 533 -28.19 -33.65 -2.56
CA TYR A 533 -27.71 -34.97 -3.02
C TYR A 533 -28.87 -35.85 -3.54
N VAL A 534 -29.99 -35.87 -2.82
CA VAL A 534 -31.19 -36.61 -3.28
C VAL A 534 -31.71 -36.01 -4.55
N GLY A 535 -31.86 -34.69 -4.64
CA GLY A 535 -32.35 -34.00 -5.82
C GLY A 535 -31.48 -34.22 -7.05
N ALA A 536 -30.16 -34.27 -6.91
CA ALA A 536 -29.26 -34.52 -8.02
C ALA A 536 -29.43 -35.92 -8.59
N GLU A 537 -29.66 -36.94 -7.76
CA GLU A 537 -29.79 -38.35 -8.22
C GLU A 537 -31.21 -38.68 -8.67
N THR A 538 -32.21 -37.97 -8.20
CA THR A 538 -33.63 -38.19 -8.49
C THR A 538 -34.24 -37.22 -9.49
N ALA A 539 -33.43 -36.37 -10.11
CA ALA A 539 -33.89 -35.30 -11.03
C ALA A 539 -34.57 -35.85 -12.30
N GLU A 540 -34.16 -37.01 -12.76
CA GLU A 540 -34.68 -37.61 -13.99
C GLU A 540 -35.10 -39.09 -13.74
N GLY A 541 -36.09 -39.56 -14.47
CA GLY A 541 -36.58 -40.93 -14.41
C GLY A 541 -37.54 -41.21 -13.25
N PHE A 542 -37.87 -42.49 -13.10
CA PHE A 542 -38.68 -43.01 -12.02
C PHE A 542 -37.80 -43.69 -10.97
N ALA A 543 -38.34 -43.98 -9.81
CA ALA A 543 -37.60 -44.58 -8.70
C ALA A 543 -36.79 -45.85 -9.07
N GLU A 544 -37.30 -46.60 -10.03
CA GLU A 544 -36.64 -47.80 -10.57
C GLU A 544 -35.37 -47.48 -11.34
N ASP A 545 -35.26 -46.27 -11.92
CA ASP A 545 -34.14 -45.81 -12.75
C ASP A 545 -33.06 -45.11 -11.91
N TRP A 546 -33.34 -44.74 -10.66
CA TRP A 546 -32.38 -44.01 -9.82
C TRP A 546 -31.21 -44.88 -9.36
N ASP A 547 -29.98 -44.33 -9.41
CA ASP A 547 -28.78 -45.01 -8.89
C ASP A 547 -28.63 -44.77 -7.37
N LEU A 548 -29.42 -45.54 -6.60
CA LEU A 548 -29.40 -45.43 -5.15
C LEU A 548 -28.09 -45.94 -4.52
N ASP A 549 -27.38 -46.86 -5.17
CA ASP A 549 -26.07 -47.32 -4.69
C ASP A 549 -25.05 -46.17 -4.72
N ARG A 550 -25.07 -45.38 -5.78
CA ARG A 550 -24.26 -44.17 -5.91
C ARG A 550 -24.63 -43.13 -4.86
N LEU A 551 -25.92 -42.90 -4.64
CA LEU A 551 -26.42 -41.98 -3.65
C LEU A 551 -25.98 -42.38 -2.23
N TRP A 552 -26.12 -43.65 -1.86
CA TRP A 552 -25.66 -44.17 -0.56
C TRP A 552 -24.14 -44.16 -0.45
N GLY A 553 -23.43 -44.39 -1.52
CA GLY A 553 -21.98 -44.20 -1.58
C GLY A 553 -21.57 -42.76 -1.22
N ALA A 554 -22.32 -41.78 -1.74
CA ALA A 554 -22.12 -40.37 -1.42
C ALA A 554 -22.48 -40.07 0.05
N PHE A 555 -23.59 -40.55 0.57
CA PHE A 555 -23.95 -40.38 1.98
C PHE A 555 -22.91 -40.98 2.93
N LYS A 556 -22.36 -42.15 2.64
CA LYS A 556 -21.29 -42.76 3.45
C LYS A 556 -20.01 -41.94 3.53
N GLN A 557 -19.78 -41.04 2.58
CA GLN A 557 -18.66 -40.09 2.64
C GLN A 557 -18.97 -38.90 3.54
N LEU A 558 -20.25 -38.54 3.72
CA LEU A 558 -20.67 -37.44 4.56
C LEU A 558 -20.75 -37.85 6.03
N TYR A 559 -21.37 -39.00 6.32
CA TYR A 559 -21.58 -39.46 7.67
C TYR A 559 -21.81 -40.99 7.70
N PRO A 560 -21.73 -41.66 8.87
CA PRO A 560 -21.97 -43.10 8.97
C PRO A 560 -23.47 -43.44 8.90
N VAL A 561 -24.03 -43.41 7.68
CA VAL A 561 -25.44 -43.65 7.41
C VAL A 561 -25.84 -45.07 7.90
N ARG A 562 -26.95 -45.13 8.67
CA ARG A 562 -27.47 -46.39 9.23
C ARG A 562 -28.63 -46.96 8.42
N VAL A 563 -29.46 -46.09 7.86
CA VAL A 563 -30.60 -46.48 7.04
C VAL A 563 -30.10 -47.12 5.76
N THR A 564 -30.67 -48.28 5.37
CA THR A 564 -30.34 -48.97 4.12
C THR A 564 -31.40 -48.74 3.05
N VAL A 565 -31.03 -48.97 1.79
CA VAL A 565 -31.96 -48.88 0.65
C VAL A 565 -33.09 -49.89 0.80
N GLU A 566 -32.74 -51.10 1.23
CA GLU A 566 -33.69 -52.21 1.44
C GLU A 566 -34.75 -51.87 2.50
N GLU A 567 -34.35 -51.22 3.58
CA GLU A 567 -35.29 -50.79 4.64
C GLU A 567 -36.27 -49.74 4.12
N LEU A 568 -35.82 -48.84 3.24
CA LEU A 568 -36.67 -47.82 2.61
C LEU A 568 -37.61 -48.41 1.57
N GLU A 569 -37.15 -49.40 0.79
CA GLU A 569 -37.97 -50.10 -0.17
C GLU A 569 -39.08 -50.92 0.53
N GLU A 570 -38.73 -51.57 1.64
CA GLU A 570 -39.72 -52.32 2.46
C GLU A 570 -40.75 -51.39 3.08
N ALA A 571 -40.33 -50.23 3.57
CA ALA A 571 -41.23 -49.21 4.15
C ALA A 571 -42.14 -48.55 3.09
N ALA A 572 -41.66 -48.37 1.86
CA ALA A 572 -42.44 -47.83 0.74
C ALA A 572 -43.34 -48.88 0.06
N GLY A 573 -43.13 -50.14 0.39
CA GLY A 573 -43.81 -51.29 -0.21
C GLY A 573 -43.00 -52.01 -1.31
N ASP A 574 -42.35 -51.24 -2.14
CA ASP A 574 -41.39 -51.72 -3.15
C ASP A 574 -40.53 -50.55 -3.70
N ARG A 575 -39.63 -50.82 -4.64
CA ARG A 575 -38.78 -49.84 -5.29
C ARG A 575 -39.57 -48.73 -5.99
N ALA A 576 -40.67 -49.07 -6.65
CA ALA A 576 -41.50 -48.13 -7.38
C ALA A 576 -42.25 -47.17 -6.44
N GLY A 577 -42.47 -47.54 -5.19
CA GLY A 577 -43.12 -46.72 -4.17
C GLY A 577 -42.20 -45.65 -3.54
N LEU A 578 -40.90 -45.66 -3.82
CA LEU A 578 -39.97 -44.67 -3.30
C LEU A 578 -40.21 -43.30 -3.95
N THR A 579 -40.15 -42.28 -3.15
CA THR A 579 -40.16 -40.88 -3.61
C THR A 579 -38.88 -40.18 -3.13
N ALA A 580 -38.46 -39.13 -3.86
CA ALA A 580 -37.32 -38.33 -3.46
C ALA A 580 -37.51 -37.72 -2.05
N GLU A 581 -38.73 -37.24 -1.76
CA GLU A 581 -39.09 -36.67 -0.46
C GLU A 581 -38.99 -37.70 0.67
N PHE A 582 -39.46 -38.95 0.44
CA PHE A 582 -39.38 -40.03 1.42
C PHE A 582 -37.92 -40.42 1.73
N ILE A 583 -37.07 -40.52 0.71
CA ILE A 583 -35.65 -40.76 0.86
C ILE A 583 -34.99 -39.63 1.64
N SER A 584 -35.27 -38.38 1.23
CA SER A 584 -34.71 -37.19 1.89
C SER A 584 -35.06 -37.12 3.37
N GLU A 585 -36.35 -37.25 3.72
CA GLU A 585 -36.79 -37.19 5.12
C GLU A 585 -36.22 -38.32 5.96
N SER A 586 -36.13 -39.54 5.40
CA SER A 586 -35.56 -40.69 6.13
C SER A 586 -34.07 -40.50 6.43
N ILE A 587 -33.30 -39.92 5.52
CA ILE A 587 -31.89 -39.62 5.74
C ILE A 587 -31.72 -38.43 6.70
N LYS A 588 -32.56 -37.41 6.59
CA LYS A 588 -32.56 -36.30 7.55
C LYS A 588 -32.82 -36.75 8.98
N ASP A 589 -33.77 -37.67 9.17
CA ASP A 589 -34.06 -38.23 10.49
C ASP A 589 -32.86 -39.04 11.04
N ASP A 590 -32.24 -39.89 10.21
CA ASP A 590 -31.07 -40.67 10.60
C ASP A 590 -29.88 -39.76 10.98
N ILE A 591 -29.58 -38.74 10.24
CA ILE A 591 -28.46 -37.82 10.53
C ILE A 591 -28.73 -37.01 11.80
N ARG A 592 -29.97 -36.55 12.02
CA ARG A 592 -30.35 -35.86 13.26
C ARG A 592 -30.21 -36.74 14.50
N GLU A 593 -30.70 -38.00 14.46
CA GLU A 593 -30.52 -38.96 15.55
C GLU A 593 -29.04 -39.20 15.89
N GLN A 594 -28.21 -39.33 14.88
CA GLN A 594 -26.77 -39.52 15.11
C GLN A 594 -26.09 -38.26 15.63
N TYR A 595 -26.52 -37.09 15.21
CA TYR A 595 -26.01 -35.81 15.70
C TYR A 595 -26.37 -35.63 17.20
N GLU A 596 -27.63 -35.90 17.58
CA GLU A 596 -28.09 -35.87 18.98
C GLU A 596 -27.34 -36.90 19.84
N ALA A 597 -27.12 -38.09 19.32
CA ALA A 597 -26.33 -39.12 20.01
C ALA A 597 -24.88 -38.65 20.24
N ARG A 598 -24.29 -37.95 19.31
CA ARG A 598 -22.95 -37.38 19.45
C ARG A 598 -22.90 -36.28 20.49
N GLU A 599 -23.90 -35.41 20.52
CA GLU A 599 -24.03 -34.38 21.56
C GLU A 599 -24.19 -34.98 22.94
N ALA A 600 -24.99 -36.05 23.07
CA ALA A 600 -25.14 -36.77 24.34
C ALA A 600 -23.82 -37.40 24.84
N GLN A 601 -22.91 -37.80 23.94
CA GLN A 601 -21.60 -38.34 24.30
C GLN A 601 -20.61 -37.26 24.74
N LEU A 602 -20.61 -36.10 24.05
CA LEU A 602 -19.62 -35.02 24.27
C LEU A 602 -20.07 -34.03 25.35
N GLY A 603 -21.37 -33.89 25.53
CA GLY A 603 -22.00 -32.82 26.30
C GLY A 603 -22.23 -31.58 25.46
N SER A 604 -23.31 -30.84 25.78
CA SER A 604 -23.75 -29.71 24.98
C SER A 604 -22.73 -28.57 24.89
N GLU A 605 -21.95 -28.31 25.93
CA GLU A 605 -20.93 -27.25 25.92
C GLU A 605 -19.82 -27.55 24.91
N ILE A 606 -19.29 -28.79 24.95
CA ILE A 606 -18.24 -29.20 24.00
C ILE A 606 -18.79 -29.26 22.58
N MET A 607 -20.05 -29.68 22.42
CA MET A 607 -20.68 -29.72 21.09
C MET A 607 -20.85 -28.33 20.50
N ARG A 608 -21.28 -27.32 21.27
CA ARG A 608 -21.36 -25.92 20.82
C ARG A 608 -20.00 -25.36 20.45
N GLU A 609 -18.95 -25.68 21.20
CA GLU A 609 -17.59 -25.25 20.85
C GLU A 609 -17.09 -25.92 19.56
N LEU A 610 -17.38 -27.20 19.36
CA LEU A 610 -17.04 -27.93 18.15
C LEU A 610 -17.75 -27.32 16.93
N GLU A 611 -19.05 -27.04 17.05
CA GLU A 611 -19.83 -26.38 16.01
C GLU A 611 -19.21 -25.04 15.60
N ARG A 612 -18.88 -24.18 16.57
CA ARG A 612 -18.22 -22.89 16.32
C ARG A 612 -16.92 -23.06 15.55
N ARG A 613 -16.05 -23.96 16.00
CA ARG A 613 -14.75 -24.20 15.36
C ARG A 613 -14.89 -24.71 13.93
N VAL A 614 -15.81 -25.63 13.71
CA VAL A 614 -16.05 -26.17 12.37
C VAL A 614 -16.58 -25.08 11.43
N VAL A 615 -17.59 -24.31 11.86
CA VAL A 615 -18.17 -23.24 11.04
C VAL A 615 -17.12 -22.16 10.74
N LEU A 616 -16.36 -21.70 11.74
CA LEU A 616 -15.29 -20.72 11.52
C LEU A 616 -14.21 -21.26 10.58
N SER A 617 -13.80 -22.52 10.73
CA SER A 617 -12.79 -23.12 9.87
C SER A 617 -13.22 -23.19 8.39
N VAL A 618 -14.46 -23.62 8.17
CA VAL A 618 -15.02 -23.71 6.80
C VAL A 618 -15.20 -22.32 6.19
N LEU A 619 -15.77 -21.39 6.97
CA LEU A 619 -15.99 -20.00 6.54
C LEU A 619 -14.67 -19.33 6.14
N ASP A 620 -13.64 -19.42 7.00
CA ASP A 620 -12.33 -18.81 6.76
C ASP A 620 -11.64 -19.43 5.54
N ARG A 621 -11.74 -20.76 5.39
CA ARG A 621 -11.18 -21.44 4.22
C ARG A 621 -11.88 -20.98 2.93
N LYS A 622 -13.21 -20.96 2.91
CA LYS A 622 -13.99 -20.56 1.74
C LYS A 622 -13.80 -19.09 1.40
N TRP A 623 -13.68 -18.25 2.41
CA TRP A 623 -13.38 -16.83 2.21
C TRP A 623 -12.00 -16.61 1.58
N ARG A 624 -10.96 -17.33 2.03
CA ARG A 624 -9.62 -17.27 1.44
C ARG A 624 -9.58 -17.78 0.00
N GLU A 625 -10.26 -18.90 -0.28
CA GLU A 625 -10.42 -19.42 -1.64
C GLU A 625 -11.08 -18.35 -2.55
N HIS A 626 -12.14 -17.71 -2.05
CA HIS A 626 -12.83 -16.64 -2.77
C HIS A 626 -11.96 -15.41 -3.01
N LEU A 627 -11.19 -14.96 -2.03
CA LEU A 627 -10.24 -13.85 -2.21
C LEU A 627 -9.21 -14.17 -3.31
N TYR A 628 -8.69 -15.38 -3.33
CA TYR A 628 -7.76 -15.82 -4.38
C TYR A 628 -8.41 -15.80 -5.78
N GLU A 629 -9.64 -16.26 -5.91
CA GLU A 629 -10.40 -16.20 -7.17
C GLU A 629 -10.67 -14.75 -7.61
N MET A 630 -10.96 -13.87 -6.66
CA MET A 630 -11.19 -12.45 -6.95
C MET A 630 -9.90 -11.72 -7.35
N ASP A 631 -8.76 -12.03 -6.73
CA ASP A 631 -7.45 -11.49 -7.14
C ASP A 631 -7.14 -11.91 -8.58
N TYR A 632 -7.35 -13.20 -8.92
CA TYR A 632 -7.18 -13.70 -10.29
C TYR A 632 -8.11 -13.01 -11.31
N LEU A 633 -9.36 -12.75 -10.92
CA LEU A 633 -10.31 -12.03 -11.76
C LEU A 633 -9.86 -10.59 -12.02
N GLN A 634 -9.28 -9.94 -11.01
CA GLN A 634 -8.76 -8.57 -11.13
C GLN A 634 -7.61 -8.47 -12.12
N GLU A 635 -6.72 -9.47 -12.16
CA GLU A 635 -5.60 -9.50 -13.12
C GLU A 635 -6.07 -9.63 -14.58
N GLY A 636 -7.25 -10.21 -14.79
CA GLY A 636 -7.83 -10.42 -16.12
C GLY A 636 -8.63 -9.24 -16.69
N ILE A 637 -8.86 -8.20 -15.88
CA ILE A 637 -9.60 -6.98 -16.24
C ILE A 637 -8.65 -5.82 -16.51
#